data_16d66b1d3910448dd983501d56428b04
#
_entry.id   16d66b1d3910448dd983501d56428b04
#
_cell.length_a   1.000
_cell.length_b   1.000
_cell.length_c   1.000
_cell.angle_alpha   90.00
_cell.angle_beta   90.00
_cell.angle_gamma   90.00
#
_symmetry.space_group_name_H-M   'P 1'
#
loop_
_entity.id
_entity.type
_entity.pdbx_description
1 polymer ?
#
loop_
_entity_poly.entity_id
_entity_poly.type
_entity_poly.pdbx_seq_one_letter_code
_entity_poly.pdbx_strand_id
1 'polypeptide(L)'
;MIGLVNDTEITTTNGVIAMVNLDAQIDGLEAQATLGRLTAAQGAELIDLLILRGQVLGCIADYERATALAEELVDETPTDGLAWLARAKTRATFHRFTEALADLDEANRLGAKQTELDAERAAIFQALGRYDEALDLRRSAVEYRPDFAALGALAGLQAERGQVAEAERLFSAARERYQGVSPFPIALLDFQHGVMWLGQGDLSAARFWFEAARRRLPTYAPALGHLAEVEAALDDCESAINRLRPLAVAADDPEYASILADLLSDAGQTREADRWRAQAAARYDELMARHPAAFADHAAEFWLTVGADAERAIQLARQNLTIRQTPRAEALYRRAALAQELG
;
A
#
# COMPACT_ATOMS: atom_id res chain seq x y z
N MET A 1 -4.37 7.59 -29.80
CA MET A 1 -2.96 8.01 -29.89
C MET A 1 -2.70 8.85 -28.65
N ILE A 2 -2.33 8.16 -27.53
CA ILE A 2 -1.92 8.83 -26.28
C ILE A 2 -0.58 9.46 -26.62
N GLY A 3 -0.53 10.81 -26.59
CA GLY A 3 0.74 11.51 -26.74
C GLY A 3 1.68 10.96 -25.67
N LEU A 4 2.80 10.39 -26.10
CA LEU A 4 3.91 10.03 -25.24
C LEU A 4 4.18 11.26 -24.36
N VAL A 5 3.77 11.19 -23.10
CA VAL A 5 4.21 12.13 -22.07
C VAL A 5 5.73 12.09 -22.16
N ASN A 6 6.33 13.20 -22.60
CA ASN A 6 7.76 13.36 -22.52
C ASN A 6 8.13 13.02 -21.09
N ASP A 7 8.80 11.89 -20.91
CA ASP A 7 9.44 11.52 -19.66
C ASP A 7 10.58 12.54 -19.47
N THR A 8 10.22 13.76 -19.08
CA THR A 8 11.19 14.71 -18.56
C THR A 8 11.74 14.04 -17.34
N GLU A 9 12.91 13.48 -17.50
CA GLU A 9 13.60 12.59 -16.60
C GLU A 9 13.75 13.31 -15.25
N ILE A 10 12.78 13.08 -14.34
CA ILE A 10 12.89 13.61 -12.98
C ILE A 10 14.11 12.92 -12.36
N THR A 11 15.19 13.68 -12.19
CA THR A 11 16.43 13.17 -11.61
C THR A 11 16.26 12.97 -10.12
N THR A 12 16.52 11.75 -9.66
CA THR A 12 16.47 11.38 -8.23
C THR A 12 17.78 10.67 -7.84
N THR A 13 17.98 10.53 -6.55
CA THR A 13 18.99 9.60 -6.02
C THR A 13 18.72 8.20 -6.57
N ASN A 14 19.76 7.45 -6.87
CA ASN A 14 19.62 6.04 -7.25
C ASN A 14 18.86 5.25 -6.19
N GLY A 15 17.88 4.44 -6.59
CA GLY A 15 17.00 3.73 -5.67
C GLY A 15 17.72 2.76 -4.74
N VAL A 16 18.79 2.10 -5.20
CA VAL A 16 19.60 1.22 -4.34
C VAL A 16 20.30 2.02 -3.24
N ILE A 17 20.87 3.17 -3.61
CA ILE A 17 21.51 4.07 -2.62
C ILE A 17 20.46 4.62 -1.65
N ALA A 18 19.28 4.98 -2.14
CA ALA A 18 18.20 5.49 -1.30
C ALA A 18 17.74 4.44 -0.27
N MET A 19 17.64 3.17 -0.66
CA MET A 19 17.31 2.07 0.25
C MET A 19 18.38 1.86 1.32
N VAL A 20 19.67 1.85 0.93
CA VAL A 20 20.79 1.75 1.89
C VAL A 20 20.77 2.92 2.89
N ASN A 21 20.45 4.12 2.43
CA ASN A 21 20.31 5.28 3.31
C ASN A 21 19.09 5.16 4.25
N LEU A 22 17.98 4.62 3.77
CA LEU A 22 16.79 4.36 4.59
C LEU A 22 17.10 3.35 5.70
N ASP A 23 17.76 2.23 5.36
CA ASP A 23 18.18 1.22 6.34
C ASP A 23 19.13 1.82 7.38
N ALA A 24 20.14 2.59 6.95
CA ALA A 24 21.08 3.24 7.87
C ALA A 24 20.40 4.27 8.81
N GLN A 25 19.37 4.98 8.35
CA GLN A 25 18.59 5.89 9.19
C GLN A 25 17.78 5.11 10.24
N ILE A 26 17.12 4.03 9.83
CA ILE A 26 16.38 3.15 10.74
C ILE A 26 17.31 2.57 11.79
N ASP A 27 18.41 1.95 11.38
CA ASP A 27 19.41 1.36 12.29
C ASP A 27 19.97 2.39 13.30
N GLY A 28 20.22 3.61 12.82
CA GLY A 28 20.71 4.69 13.66
C GLY A 28 19.69 5.14 14.73
N LEU A 29 18.42 5.23 14.37
CA LEU A 29 17.35 5.57 15.32
C LEU A 29 17.06 4.41 16.27
N GLU A 30 17.05 3.15 15.81
CA GLU A 30 16.89 1.98 16.66
C GLU A 30 18.02 1.84 17.69
N ALA A 31 19.26 2.14 17.31
CA ALA A 31 20.38 2.18 18.24
C ALA A 31 20.20 3.25 19.32
N GLN A 32 19.62 4.42 18.97
CA GLN A 32 19.29 5.47 19.94
C GLN A 32 18.11 5.04 20.86
N ALA A 33 17.09 4.36 20.29
CA ALA A 33 15.98 3.80 21.06
C ALA A 33 16.47 2.83 22.13
N THR A 34 17.34 1.90 21.77
CA THR A 34 17.93 0.91 22.69
C THR A 34 18.68 1.58 23.86
N LEU A 35 19.18 2.79 23.67
CA LEU A 35 19.87 3.58 24.71
C LEU A 35 18.92 4.49 25.49
N GLY A 36 17.61 4.47 25.22
CA GLY A 36 16.61 5.35 25.84
C GLY A 36 16.85 6.84 25.51
N ARG A 37 17.33 7.13 24.30
CA ARG A 37 17.71 8.49 23.89
C ARG A 37 16.85 9.10 22.80
N LEU A 38 15.78 8.44 22.37
CA LEU A 38 14.88 9.02 21.36
C LEU A 38 14.04 10.14 21.97
N THR A 39 13.93 11.24 21.23
CA THR A 39 12.87 12.23 21.45
C THR A 39 11.57 11.73 20.82
N ALA A 40 10.42 12.28 21.22
CA ALA A 40 9.13 11.94 20.60
C ALA A 40 9.14 12.15 19.08
N ALA A 41 9.76 13.24 18.60
CA ALA A 41 9.91 13.51 17.17
C ALA A 41 10.75 12.44 16.44
N GLN A 42 11.83 11.97 17.03
CA GLN A 42 12.66 10.89 16.46
C GLN A 42 11.95 9.53 16.51
N GLY A 43 11.14 9.29 17.56
CA GLY A 43 10.30 8.10 17.63
C GLY A 43 9.25 8.10 16.50
N ALA A 44 8.58 9.22 16.29
CA ALA A 44 7.63 9.37 15.17
C ALA A 44 8.31 9.23 13.80
N GLU A 45 9.53 9.78 13.63
CA GLU A 45 10.32 9.62 12.41
C GLU A 45 10.69 8.14 12.17
N LEU A 46 11.14 7.40 13.19
CA LEU A 46 11.43 5.98 13.05
C LEU A 46 10.19 5.17 12.63
N ILE A 47 9.03 5.48 13.18
CA ILE A 47 7.76 4.86 12.80
C ILE A 47 7.45 5.13 11.32
N ASP A 48 7.58 6.38 10.85
CA ASP A 48 7.35 6.73 9.44
C ASP A 48 8.34 6.03 8.50
N LEU A 49 9.61 5.91 8.87
CA LEU A 49 10.63 5.20 8.08
C LEU A 49 10.36 3.69 8.00
N LEU A 50 9.93 3.06 9.09
CA LEU A 50 9.54 1.65 9.10
C LEU A 50 8.31 1.41 8.23
N ILE A 51 7.29 2.26 8.30
CA ILE A 51 6.12 2.20 7.42
C ILE A 51 6.54 2.31 5.95
N LEU A 52 7.42 3.25 5.62
CA LEU A 52 7.95 3.42 4.27
C LEU A 52 8.72 2.18 3.80
N ARG A 53 9.62 1.63 4.63
CA ARG A 53 10.38 0.43 4.27
C ARG A 53 9.47 -0.77 4.09
N GLY A 54 8.50 -0.96 4.98
CA GLY A 54 7.49 -2.00 4.88
C GLY A 54 6.70 -1.92 3.56
N GLN A 55 6.29 -0.71 3.17
CA GLN A 55 5.60 -0.47 1.91
C GLN A 55 6.47 -0.75 0.67
N VAL A 56 7.74 -0.36 0.72
CA VAL A 56 8.64 -0.56 -0.42
C VAL A 56 9.01 -2.03 -0.59
N LEU A 57 9.25 -2.75 0.49
CA LEU A 57 9.75 -4.12 0.46
C LEU A 57 8.65 -5.20 0.56
N GLY A 58 7.39 -4.82 0.83
CA GLY A 58 6.34 -5.79 1.16
C GLY A 58 6.65 -6.51 2.49
N CYS A 59 7.14 -5.75 3.49
CA CYS A 59 7.58 -6.29 4.77
C CYS A 59 6.58 -5.94 5.88
N ILE A 60 5.70 -6.89 6.23
CA ILE A 60 4.68 -6.73 7.26
C ILE A 60 5.32 -6.59 8.64
N ALA A 61 6.46 -7.26 8.87
CA ALA A 61 7.20 -7.17 10.12
C ALA A 61 7.62 -5.73 10.46
N ASP A 62 7.92 -4.89 9.46
CA ASP A 62 8.21 -3.48 9.68
C ASP A 62 6.98 -2.70 10.16
N TYR A 63 5.79 -3.00 9.63
CA TYR A 63 4.53 -2.41 10.12
C TYR A 63 4.20 -2.84 11.55
N GLU A 64 4.44 -4.11 11.89
CA GLU A 64 4.27 -4.62 13.26
C GLU A 64 5.24 -3.94 14.23
N ARG A 65 6.50 -3.76 13.82
CA ARG A 65 7.51 -3.03 14.58
C ARG A 65 7.12 -1.56 14.78
N ALA A 66 6.68 -0.89 13.72
CA ALA A 66 6.18 0.48 13.79
C ALA A 66 4.99 0.61 14.76
N THR A 67 4.07 -0.38 14.75
CA THR A 67 2.92 -0.40 15.66
C THR A 67 3.35 -0.53 17.12
N ALA A 68 4.26 -1.43 17.44
CA ALA A 68 4.78 -1.60 18.79
C ALA A 68 5.42 -0.31 19.31
N LEU A 69 6.28 0.32 18.48
CA LEU A 69 6.91 1.59 18.82
C LEU A 69 5.91 2.73 18.99
N ALA A 70 4.82 2.77 18.22
CA ALA A 70 3.82 3.82 18.34
C ALA A 70 2.98 3.69 19.62
N GLU A 71 2.67 2.48 20.07
CA GLU A 71 2.02 2.26 21.38
C GLU A 71 2.97 2.68 22.52
N GLU A 72 4.26 2.26 22.48
CA GLU A 72 5.27 2.68 23.46
C GLU A 72 5.41 4.22 23.50
N LEU A 73 5.45 4.88 22.33
CA LEU A 73 5.63 6.33 22.22
C LEU A 73 4.46 7.09 22.87
N VAL A 74 3.22 6.63 22.69
CA VAL A 74 2.04 7.24 23.34
C VAL A 74 2.08 7.02 24.86
N ASP A 75 2.49 5.86 25.33
CA ASP A 75 2.59 5.56 26.77
C ASP A 75 3.67 6.44 27.44
N GLU A 76 4.80 6.68 26.76
CA GLU A 76 5.89 7.51 27.26
C GLU A 76 5.59 9.02 27.17
N THR A 77 4.87 9.46 26.13
CA THR A 77 4.60 10.87 25.84
C THR A 77 3.12 11.15 25.56
N PRO A 78 2.21 10.85 26.51
CA PRO A 78 0.76 10.91 26.27
C PRO A 78 0.21 12.34 26.02
N THR A 79 1.01 13.36 26.26
CA THR A 79 0.65 14.77 26.02
C THR A 79 1.25 15.34 24.73
N ASP A 80 1.95 14.54 23.94
CA ASP A 80 2.53 14.95 22.66
C ASP A 80 1.64 14.51 21.49
N GLY A 81 1.10 15.48 20.74
CA GLY A 81 0.23 15.21 19.59
C GLY A 81 0.90 14.42 18.45
N LEU A 82 2.26 14.47 18.34
CA LEU A 82 2.99 13.67 17.35
C LEU A 82 2.94 12.19 17.68
N ALA A 83 2.96 11.80 18.95
CA ALA A 83 2.85 10.39 19.36
C ALA A 83 1.50 9.80 18.93
N TRP A 84 0.42 10.53 19.16
CA TRP A 84 -0.93 10.11 18.76
C TRP A 84 -1.10 10.06 17.24
N LEU A 85 -0.53 11.02 16.51
CA LEU A 85 -0.51 11.02 15.06
C LEU A 85 0.25 9.80 14.50
N ALA A 86 1.43 9.47 15.07
CA ALA A 86 2.20 8.31 14.66
C ALA A 86 1.42 7.00 14.92
N ARG A 87 0.73 6.89 16.07
CA ARG A 87 -0.11 5.73 16.36
C ARG A 87 -1.33 5.65 15.44
N ALA A 88 -1.94 6.78 15.09
CA ALA A 88 -3.03 6.81 14.12
C ALA A 88 -2.60 6.23 12.76
N LYS A 89 -1.40 6.57 12.27
CA LYS A 89 -0.84 6.03 11.02
C LYS A 89 -0.67 4.52 11.08
N THR A 90 -0.09 3.98 12.16
CA THR A 90 0.08 2.52 12.31
C THR A 90 -1.26 1.79 12.43
N ARG A 91 -2.23 2.36 13.14
CA ARG A 91 -3.59 1.82 13.23
C ARG A 91 -4.30 1.84 11.88
N ALA A 92 -4.13 2.90 11.10
CA ALA A 92 -4.66 3.00 9.73
C ALA A 92 -4.02 1.96 8.80
N THR A 93 -2.72 1.69 8.92
CA THR A 93 -2.01 0.64 8.16
C THR A 93 -2.63 -0.75 8.41
N PHE A 94 -3.04 -1.05 9.64
CA PHE A 94 -3.73 -2.30 9.96
C PHE A 94 -5.27 -2.20 9.93
N HIS A 95 -5.82 -1.21 9.21
CA HIS A 95 -7.25 -0.97 9.01
C HIS A 95 -8.07 -0.83 10.31
N ARG A 96 -7.43 -0.46 11.41
CA ARG A 96 -8.08 -0.11 12.68
C ARG A 96 -8.60 1.34 12.61
N PHE A 97 -9.39 1.63 11.59
CA PHE A 97 -9.77 3.00 11.19
C PHE A 97 -10.50 3.78 12.27
N THR A 98 -11.41 3.13 13.00
CA THR A 98 -12.13 3.79 14.11
C THR A 98 -11.18 4.25 15.20
N GLU A 99 -10.21 3.42 15.56
CA GLU A 99 -9.20 3.74 16.56
C GLU A 99 -8.21 4.80 16.04
N ALA A 100 -7.85 4.71 14.74
CA ALA A 100 -7.00 5.71 14.10
C ALA A 100 -7.67 7.10 14.09
N LEU A 101 -8.97 7.19 13.78
CA LEU A 101 -9.70 8.46 13.83
C LEU A 101 -9.76 9.04 15.24
N ALA A 102 -9.96 8.19 16.27
CA ALA A 102 -9.93 8.63 17.65
C ALA A 102 -8.56 9.17 18.07
N ASP A 103 -7.46 8.53 17.61
CA ASP A 103 -6.11 9.04 17.83
C ASP A 103 -5.86 10.38 17.12
N LEU A 104 -6.39 10.57 15.90
CA LEU A 104 -6.31 11.86 15.20
C LEU A 104 -7.08 12.97 15.93
N ASP A 105 -8.20 12.65 16.58
CA ASP A 105 -8.93 13.61 17.40
C ASP A 105 -8.13 14.01 18.64
N GLU A 106 -7.45 13.07 19.28
CA GLU A 106 -6.58 13.35 20.40
C GLU A 106 -5.32 14.12 19.98
N ALA A 107 -4.69 13.74 18.86
CA ALA A 107 -3.58 14.48 18.28
C ALA A 107 -3.96 15.95 17.98
N ASN A 108 -5.17 16.19 17.47
CA ASN A 108 -5.71 17.52 17.24
C ASN A 108 -5.87 18.32 18.55
N ARG A 109 -6.45 17.69 19.57
CA ARG A 109 -6.62 18.30 20.90
C ARG A 109 -5.28 18.71 21.51
N LEU A 110 -4.22 17.96 21.24
CA LEU A 110 -2.84 18.22 21.70
C LEU A 110 -2.05 19.15 20.78
N GLY A 111 -2.67 19.70 19.74
CA GLY A 111 -2.07 20.73 18.89
C GLY A 111 -1.19 20.20 17.76
N ALA A 112 -1.37 18.93 17.33
CA ALA A 112 -0.73 18.43 16.11
C ALA A 112 -1.19 19.24 14.89
N LYS A 113 -0.35 19.25 13.85
CA LYS A 113 -0.52 20.12 12.69
C LYS A 113 -1.72 19.72 11.85
N GLN A 114 -2.68 20.64 11.68
CA GLN A 114 -3.96 20.40 11.01
C GLN A 114 -3.81 19.79 9.61
N THR A 115 -2.83 20.25 8.82
CA THR A 115 -2.61 19.74 7.46
C THR A 115 -2.18 18.27 7.43
N GLU A 116 -1.49 17.78 8.45
CA GLU A 116 -1.10 16.38 8.58
C GLU A 116 -2.30 15.54 9.04
N LEU A 117 -3.06 16.04 10.01
CA LEU A 117 -4.29 15.38 10.47
C LEU A 117 -5.31 15.24 9.35
N ASP A 118 -5.52 16.28 8.53
CA ASP A 118 -6.47 16.26 7.42
C ASP A 118 -6.00 15.30 6.31
N ALA A 119 -4.69 15.20 6.07
CA ALA A 119 -4.14 14.25 5.11
C ALA A 119 -4.41 12.80 5.53
N GLU A 120 -4.20 12.47 6.81
CA GLU A 120 -4.47 11.12 7.36
C GLU A 120 -5.97 10.83 7.41
N ARG A 121 -6.82 11.78 7.86
CA ARG A 121 -8.27 11.61 7.80
C ARG A 121 -8.78 11.33 6.40
N ALA A 122 -8.27 12.08 5.40
CA ALA A 122 -8.65 11.88 4.01
C ALA A 122 -8.25 10.49 3.51
N ALA A 123 -7.06 9.98 3.89
CA ALA A 123 -6.63 8.63 3.54
C ALA A 123 -7.53 7.57 4.18
N ILE A 124 -7.89 7.72 5.45
CA ILE A 124 -8.81 6.81 6.16
C ILE A 124 -10.21 6.86 5.53
N PHE A 125 -10.76 8.04 5.24
CA PHE A 125 -12.06 8.16 4.60
C PHE A 125 -12.08 7.52 3.20
N GLN A 126 -11.03 7.69 2.43
CA GLN A 126 -10.85 7.02 1.15
C GLN A 126 -10.84 5.49 1.31
N ALA A 127 -10.07 4.96 2.26
CA ALA A 127 -10.00 3.52 2.53
C ALA A 127 -11.35 2.94 3.01
N LEU A 128 -12.16 3.73 3.73
CA LEU A 128 -13.52 3.36 4.16
C LEU A 128 -14.57 3.42 3.04
N GLY A 129 -14.28 4.04 1.88
CA GLY A 129 -15.24 4.33 0.82
C GLY A 129 -16.04 5.62 1.04
N ARG A 130 -15.69 6.43 2.05
CA ARG A 130 -16.30 7.75 2.34
C ARG A 130 -15.69 8.81 1.42
N TYR A 131 -15.88 8.62 0.11
CA TYR A 131 -15.15 9.37 -0.92
C TYR A 131 -15.47 10.86 -0.94
N ASP A 132 -16.68 11.28 -0.59
CA ASP A 132 -17.03 12.70 -0.60
C ASP A 132 -16.30 13.46 0.52
N GLU A 133 -16.21 12.88 1.72
CA GLU A 133 -15.47 13.48 2.85
C GLU A 133 -13.96 13.52 2.55
N ALA A 134 -13.42 12.45 1.95
CA ALA A 134 -12.03 12.44 1.48
C ALA A 134 -11.79 13.52 0.42
N LEU A 135 -12.73 13.70 -0.52
CA LEU A 135 -12.63 14.67 -1.60
C LEU A 135 -12.60 16.11 -1.09
N ASP A 136 -13.45 16.44 -0.11
CA ASP A 136 -13.49 17.78 0.48
C ASP A 136 -12.14 18.14 1.13
N LEU A 137 -11.56 17.21 1.90
CA LEU A 137 -10.24 17.42 2.51
C LEU A 137 -9.12 17.50 1.47
N ARG A 138 -9.11 16.61 0.45
CA ARG A 138 -8.10 16.63 -0.62
C ARG A 138 -8.19 17.90 -1.48
N ARG A 139 -9.39 18.40 -1.80
CA ARG A 139 -9.57 19.66 -2.51
C ARG A 139 -9.10 20.85 -1.70
N SER A 140 -9.47 20.93 -0.43
CA SER A 140 -8.99 21.98 0.48
C SER A 140 -7.47 22.00 0.57
N ALA A 141 -6.81 20.83 0.60
CA ALA A 141 -5.35 20.74 0.60
C ALA A 141 -4.74 21.31 -0.70
N VAL A 142 -5.32 21.00 -1.88
CA VAL A 142 -4.86 21.53 -3.18
C VAL A 142 -5.12 23.03 -3.28
N GLU A 143 -6.25 23.54 -2.80
CA GLU A 143 -6.58 24.97 -2.76
C GLU A 143 -5.60 25.74 -1.86
N TYR A 144 -5.27 25.18 -0.71
CA TYR A 144 -4.29 25.77 0.20
C TYR A 144 -2.88 25.77 -0.39
N ARG A 145 -2.45 24.64 -0.93
CA ARG A 145 -1.12 24.48 -1.52
C ARG A 145 -1.09 23.36 -2.57
N PRO A 146 -1.13 23.71 -3.88
CA PRO A 146 -1.11 22.74 -4.97
C PRO A 146 0.31 22.20 -5.20
N ASP A 147 0.86 21.48 -4.21
CA ASP A 147 2.16 20.83 -4.32
C ASP A 147 2.04 19.39 -4.81
N PHE A 148 3.20 18.71 -4.93
CA PHE A 148 3.31 17.31 -5.34
C PHE A 148 2.39 16.38 -4.53
N ALA A 149 2.44 16.50 -3.19
CA ALA A 149 1.73 15.58 -2.30
C ALA A 149 0.21 15.78 -2.38
N ALA A 150 -0.26 17.02 -2.34
CA ALA A 150 -1.68 17.35 -2.42
C ALA A 150 -2.29 16.93 -3.76
N LEU A 151 -1.61 17.23 -4.88
CA LEU A 151 -2.06 16.86 -6.22
C LEU A 151 -2.06 15.33 -6.42
N GLY A 152 -0.99 14.64 -5.99
CA GLY A 152 -0.90 13.18 -6.09
C GLY A 152 -1.98 12.47 -5.29
N ALA A 153 -2.24 12.93 -4.07
CA ALA A 153 -3.28 12.36 -3.22
C ALA A 153 -4.70 12.56 -3.80
N LEU A 154 -4.98 13.74 -4.38
CA LEU A 154 -6.24 13.97 -5.07
C LEU A 154 -6.35 13.14 -6.37
N ALA A 155 -5.23 12.94 -7.10
CA ALA A 155 -5.19 12.09 -8.29
C ALA A 155 -5.59 10.64 -7.96
N GLY A 156 -5.00 10.05 -6.90
CA GLY A 156 -5.34 8.70 -6.44
C GLY A 156 -6.82 8.56 -6.09
N LEU A 157 -7.38 9.51 -5.35
CA LEU A 157 -8.81 9.51 -5.00
C LEU A 157 -9.70 9.61 -6.25
N GLN A 158 -9.37 10.48 -7.22
CA GLN A 158 -10.14 10.61 -8.45
C GLN A 158 -10.04 9.34 -9.32
N ALA A 159 -8.90 8.66 -9.31
CA ALA A 159 -8.72 7.37 -9.97
C ALA A 159 -9.67 6.31 -9.39
N GLU A 160 -9.75 6.17 -8.06
CA GLU A 160 -10.67 5.23 -7.39
C GLU A 160 -12.15 5.57 -7.64
N ARG A 161 -12.47 6.85 -7.81
CA ARG A 161 -13.83 7.31 -8.17
C ARG A 161 -14.16 7.12 -9.64
N GLY A 162 -13.24 6.57 -10.44
CA GLY A 162 -13.40 6.37 -11.88
C GLY A 162 -13.31 7.66 -12.72
N GLN A 163 -12.82 8.75 -12.14
CA GLN A 163 -12.64 10.03 -12.83
C GLN A 163 -11.28 10.08 -13.55
N VAL A 164 -11.08 9.13 -14.49
CA VAL A 164 -9.78 8.82 -15.11
C VAL A 164 -9.14 10.06 -15.76
N ALA A 165 -9.89 10.84 -16.53
CA ALA A 165 -9.35 12.03 -17.20
C ALA A 165 -8.88 13.11 -16.21
N GLU A 166 -9.56 13.26 -15.08
CA GLU A 166 -9.16 14.18 -14.01
C GLU A 166 -7.94 13.64 -13.28
N ALA A 167 -7.93 12.34 -12.93
CA ALA A 167 -6.80 11.69 -12.28
C ALA A 167 -5.52 11.82 -13.13
N GLU A 168 -5.59 11.58 -14.43
CA GLU A 168 -4.46 11.72 -15.37
C GLU A 168 -3.88 13.14 -15.37
N ARG A 169 -4.75 14.17 -15.42
CA ARG A 169 -4.31 15.56 -15.33
C ARG A 169 -3.62 15.87 -14.00
N LEU A 170 -4.17 15.36 -12.91
CA LEU A 170 -3.63 15.57 -11.57
C LEU A 170 -2.31 14.82 -11.35
N PHE A 171 -2.17 13.57 -11.83
CA PHE A 171 -0.90 12.83 -11.80
C PHE A 171 0.18 13.58 -12.58
N SER A 172 -0.13 14.06 -13.78
CA SER A 172 0.80 14.86 -14.59
C SER A 172 1.20 16.15 -13.86
N ALA A 173 0.23 16.89 -13.33
CA ALA A 173 0.50 18.12 -12.57
C ALA A 173 1.33 17.88 -11.30
N ALA A 174 1.10 16.77 -10.61
CA ALA A 174 1.91 16.37 -9.46
C ALA A 174 3.37 16.12 -9.87
N ARG A 175 3.60 15.35 -10.94
CA ARG A 175 4.95 15.09 -11.46
C ARG A 175 5.71 16.39 -11.78
N GLU A 176 5.08 17.35 -12.44
CA GLU A 176 5.68 18.65 -12.75
C GLU A 176 6.08 19.45 -11.50
N ARG A 177 5.43 19.20 -10.37
CA ARG A 177 5.72 19.88 -9.09
C ARG A 177 6.75 19.15 -8.24
N TYR A 178 7.22 17.97 -8.67
CA TYR A 178 8.22 17.23 -7.91
C TYR A 178 9.59 17.90 -8.04
N GLN A 179 10.11 18.38 -6.91
CA GLN A 179 11.42 19.06 -6.80
C GLN A 179 12.37 18.32 -5.86
N GLY A 180 11.95 17.17 -5.33
CA GLY A 180 12.76 16.38 -4.42
C GLY A 180 13.80 15.53 -5.15
N VAL A 181 14.82 15.11 -4.40
CA VAL A 181 15.85 14.16 -4.89
C VAL A 181 15.56 12.73 -4.43
N SER A 182 14.61 12.51 -3.53
CA SER A 182 14.21 11.19 -3.04
C SER A 182 13.47 10.40 -4.14
N PRO A 183 13.82 9.14 -4.42
CA PRO A 183 13.05 8.34 -5.39
C PRO A 183 11.71 7.86 -4.84
N PHE A 184 11.50 7.80 -3.52
CA PHE A 184 10.32 7.18 -2.91
C PHE A 184 9.01 7.87 -3.32
N PRO A 185 8.80 9.18 -3.13
CA PRO A 185 7.50 9.78 -3.42
C PRO A 185 7.09 9.65 -4.88
N ILE A 186 8.05 9.86 -5.80
CA ILE A 186 7.76 9.79 -7.23
C ILE A 186 7.55 8.36 -7.72
N ALA A 187 8.22 7.36 -7.13
CA ALA A 187 7.97 5.95 -7.44
C ALA A 187 6.57 5.50 -6.95
N LEU A 188 6.14 5.99 -5.78
CA LEU A 188 4.78 5.73 -5.29
C LEU A 188 3.72 6.37 -6.20
N LEU A 189 3.97 7.59 -6.67
CA LEU A 189 3.07 8.27 -7.62
C LEU A 189 2.97 7.50 -8.95
N ASP A 190 4.12 7.09 -9.50
CA ASP A 190 4.19 6.29 -10.74
C ASP A 190 3.44 4.96 -10.56
N PHE A 191 3.59 4.31 -9.41
CA PHE A 191 2.86 3.09 -9.07
C PHE A 191 1.34 3.31 -9.03
N GLN A 192 0.85 4.33 -8.33
CA GLN A 192 -0.58 4.64 -8.27
C GLN A 192 -1.16 4.95 -9.65
N HIS A 193 -0.39 5.61 -10.51
CA HIS A 193 -0.77 5.86 -11.90
C HIS A 193 -0.89 4.55 -12.68
N GLY A 194 0.03 3.61 -12.47
CA GLY A 194 -0.05 2.25 -13.04
C GLY A 194 -1.29 1.48 -12.59
N VAL A 195 -1.62 1.55 -11.30
CA VAL A 195 -2.83 0.92 -10.73
C VAL A 195 -4.11 1.48 -11.36
N MET A 196 -4.17 2.80 -11.60
CA MET A 196 -5.29 3.41 -12.31
C MET A 196 -5.48 2.79 -13.71
N TRP A 197 -4.42 2.68 -14.49
CA TRP A 197 -4.51 2.15 -15.86
C TRP A 197 -4.78 0.64 -15.88
N LEU A 198 -4.24 -0.11 -14.90
CA LEU A 198 -4.58 -1.52 -14.70
C LEU A 198 -6.08 -1.69 -14.45
N GLY A 199 -6.65 -0.85 -13.59
CA GLY A 199 -8.09 -0.83 -13.32
C GLY A 199 -8.96 -0.46 -14.52
N GLN A 200 -8.40 0.23 -15.54
CA GLN A 200 -9.06 0.51 -16.81
C GLN A 200 -8.84 -0.60 -17.87
N GLY A 201 -8.06 -1.64 -17.56
CA GLY A 201 -7.70 -2.70 -18.50
C GLY A 201 -6.67 -2.29 -19.55
N ASP A 202 -6.07 -1.10 -19.45
CA ASP A 202 -4.96 -0.70 -20.34
C ASP A 202 -3.63 -1.24 -19.81
N LEU A 203 -3.36 -2.52 -20.15
CA LEU A 203 -2.16 -3.22 -19.71
C LEU A 203 -0.87 -2.55 -20.18
N SER A 204 -0.90 -1.90 -21.34
CA SER A 204 0.27 -1.21 -21.91
C SER A 204 0.63 0.04 -21.10
N ALA A 205 -0.37 0.85 -20.78
CA ALA A 205 -0.19 2.04 -19.93
C ALA A 205 0.17 1.64 -18.49
N ALA A 206 -0.47 0.61 -17.92
CA ALA A 206 -0.15 0.09 -16.61
C ALA A 206 1.32 -0.38 -16.53
N ARG A 207 1.77 -1.17 -17.51
CA ARG A 207 3.17 -1.62 -17.61
C ARG A 207 4.15 -0.46 -17.65
N PHE A 208 3.86 0.57 -18.46
CA PHE A 208 4.72 1.75 -18.57
C PHE A 208 4.97 2.40 -17.21
N TRP A 209 3.91 2.61 -16.42
CA TRP A 209 4.00 3.27 -15.13
C TRP A 209 4.62 2.39 -14.03
N PHE A 210 4.29 1.10 -13.99
CA PHE A 210 4.95 0.17 -13.06
C PHE A 210 6.44 0.02 -13.37
N GLU A 211 6.84 0.01 -14.64
CA GLU A 211 8.25 0.04 -15.03
C GLU A 211 8.92 1.36 -14.65
N ALA A 212 8.21 2.50 -14.71
CA ALA A 212 8.73 3.77 -14.22
C ALA A 212 9.01 3.71 -12.71
N ALA A 213 8.07 3.19 -11.92
CA ALA A 213 8.25 2.98 -10.49
C ALA A 213 9.44 2.05 -10.18
N ARG A 214 9.54 0.90 -10.89
CA ARG A 214 10.63 -0.07 -10.73
C ARG A 214 12.00 0.50 -11.10
N ARG A 215 12.11 1.30 -12.18
CA ARG A 215 13.37 1.95 -12.54
C ARG A 215 13.88 2.88 -11.44
N ARG A 216 12.97 3.53 -10.70
CA ARG A 216 13.32 4.41 -9.57
C ARG A 216 13.70 3.63 -8.32
N LEU A 217 12.90 2.59 -8.01
CA LEU A 217 13.09 1.71 -6.87
C LEU A 217 13.08 0.25 -7.33
N PRO A 218 14.24 -0.34 -7.65
CA PRO A 218 14.32 -1.71 -8.17
C PRO A 218 13.76 -2.80 -7.23
N THR A 219 13.69 -2.52 -5.94
CA THR A 219 13.16 -3.41 -4.89
C THR A 219 11.71 -3.09 -4.51
N TYR A 220 11.02 -2.22 -5.25
CA TYR A 220 9.65 -1.83 -4.91
C TYR A 220 8.68 -3.01 -5.16
N ALA A 221 8.40 -3.74 -4.09
CA ALA A 221 7.65 -4.99 -4.12
C ALA A 221 6.26 -4.86 -4.78
N PRO A 222 5.41 -3.85 -4.46
CA PRO A 222 4.13 -3.68 -5.15
C PRO A 222 4.25 -3.48 -6.65
N ALA A 223 5.24 -2.70 -7.12
CA ALA A 223 5.44 -2.51 -8.55
C ALA A 223 5.91 -3.78 -9.25
N LEU A 224 6.74 -4.59 -8.58
CA LEU A 224 7.19 -5.89 -9.09
C LEU A 224 6.04 -6.90 -9.16
N GLY A 225 5.16 -6.94 -8.15
CA GLY A 225 3.97 -7.79 -8.12
C GLY A 225 3.02 -7.48 -9.29
N HIS A 226 2.63 -6.20 -9.43
CA HIS A 226 1.74 -5.79 -10.52
C HIS A 226 2.38 -5.90 -11.92
N LEU A 227 3.70 -5.75 -12.04
CA LEU A 227 4.38 -6.07 -13.31
C LEU A 227 4.23 -7.53 -13.68
N ALA A 228 4.35 -8.45 -12.71
CA ALA A 228 4.15 -9.87 -12.96
C ALA A 228 2.69 -10.17 -13.36
N GLU A 229 1.70 -9.54 -12.75
CA GLU A 229 0.29 -9.66 -13.16
C GLU A 229 0.07 -9.17 -14.59
N VAL A 230 0.65 -8.03 -14.97
CA VAL A 230 0.57 -7.50 -16.32
C VAL A 230 1.31 -8.39 -17.34
N GLU A 231 2.48 -8.93 -16.99
CA GLU A 231 3.23 -9.86 -17.81
C GLU A 231 2.40 -11.15 -18.07
N ALA A 232 1.80 -11.71 -17.02
CA ALA A 232 0.93 -12.87 -17.14
C ALA A 232 -0.32 -12.57 -18.01
N ALA A 233 -0.96 -11.42 -17.82
CA ALA A 233 -2.10 -11.00 -18.63
C ALA A 233 -1.75 -10.72 -20.11
N LEU A 234 -0.47 -10.56 -20.43
CA LEU A 234 0.08 -10.44 -21.79
C LEU A 234 0.67 -11.75 -22.32
N ASP A 235 0.32 -12.89 -21.72
CA ASP A 235 0.79 -14.23 -22.04
C ASP A 235 2.32 -14.46 -21.83
N ASP A 236 3.01 -13.58 -21.08
CA ASP A 236 4.43 -13.73 -20.71
C ASP A 236 4.57 -14.33 -19.30
N CYS A 237 4.02 -15.52 -19.11
CA CYS A 237 4.04 -16.22 -17.82
C CYS A 237 5.46 -16.53 -17.33
N GLU A 238 6.41 -16.76 -18.22
CA GLU A 238 7.81 -17.05 -17.84
C GLU A 238 8.46 -15.84 -17.17
N SER A 239 8.31 -14.65 -17.73
CA SER A 239 8.81 -13.39 -17.12
C SER A 239 8.13 -13.12 -15.77
N ALA A 240 6.81 -13.31 -15.68
CA ALA A 240 6.05 -13.15 -14.46
C ALA A 240 6.54 -14.07 -13.32
N ILE A 241 6.70 -15.37 -13.60
CA ILE A 241 7.21 -16.36 -12.64
C ILE A 241 8.64 -16.00 -12.20
N ASN A 242 9.52 -15.65 -13.15
CA ASN A 242 10.91 -15.29 -12.86
C ASN A 242 11.00 -14.03 -11.99
N ARG A 243 10.08 -13.07 -12.13
CA ARG A 243 9.97 -11.87 -11.31
C ARG A 243 9.46 -12.18 -9.90
N LEU A 244 8.44 -13.03 -9.78
CA LEU A 244 7.80 -13.34 -8.49
C LEU A 244 8.63 -14.26 -7.60
N ARG A 245 9.42 -15.20 -8.13
CA ARG A 245 10.21 -16.11 -7.30
C ARG A 245 11.10 -15.40 -6.27
N PRO A 246 11.98 -14.45 -6.66
CA PRO A 246 12.80 -13.73 -5.68
C PRO A 246 11.95 -12.83 -4.76
N LEU A 247 10.85 -12.27 -5.26
CA LEU A 247 9.96 -11.42 -4.50
C LEU A 247 9.24 -12.20 -3.39
N ALA A 248 8.67 -13.37 -3.70
CA ALA A 248 8.00 -14.24 -2.75
C ALA A 248 8.93 -14.82 -1.66
N VAL A 249 10.25 -14.82 -1.93
CA VAL A 249 11.26 -15.20 -0.91
C VAL A 249 11.64 -14.02 -0.03
N ALA A 250 11.73 -12.81 -0.60
CA ALA A 250 12.25 -11.63 0.09
C ALA A 250 11.18 -10.91 0.92
N ALA A 251 9.94 -10.83 0.42
CA ALA A 251 8.81 -10.23 1.11
C ALA A 251 8.15 -11.21 2.08
N ASP A 252 7.59 -10.72 3.17
CA ASP A 252 6.79 -11.52 4.10
C ASP A 252 5.28 -11.37 3.90
N ASP A 253 4.88 -10.59 2.88
CA ASP A 253 3.51 -10.50 2.40
C ASP A 253 3.15 -11.76 1.58
N PRO A 254 2.11 -12.52 1.99
CA PRO A 254 1.71 -13.75 1.31
C PRO A 254 1.13 -13.55 -0.09
N GLU A 255 0.80 -12.33 -0.48
CA GLU A 255 0.24 -12.02 -1.79
C GLU A 255 1.16 -12.50 -2.93
N TYR A 256 2.47 -12.25 -2.81
CA TYR A 256 3.44 -12.64 -3.84
C TYR A 256 3.60 -14.16 -3.98
N ALA A 257 3.54 -14.88 -2.86
CA ALA A 257 3.53 -16.34 -2.85
C ALA A 257 2.22 -16.90 -3.46
N SER A 258 1.10 -16.23 -3.21
CA SER A 258 -0.21 -16.55 -3.79
C SER A 258 -0.21 -16.41 -5.31
N ILE A 259 0.19 -15.26 -5.83
CA ILE A 259 0.25 -15.01 -7.29
C ILE A 259 1.24 -15.99 -7.97
N LEU A 260 2.39 -16.24 -7.33
CA LEU A 260 3.36 -17.21 -7.86
C LEU A 260 2.80 -18.63 -7.91
N ALA A 261 2.04 -19.05 -6.90
CA ALA A 261 1.42 -20.38 -6.86
C ALA A 261 0.40 -20.54 -8.00
N ASP A 262 -0.37 -19.51 -8.31
CA ASP A 262 -1.34 -19.50 -9.40
C ASP A 262 -0.65 -19.69 -10.75
N LEU A 263 0.31 -18.84 -11.06
CA LEU A 263 1.06 -18.90 -12.33
C LEU A 263 1.84 -20.21 -12.52
N LEU A 264 2.40 -20.76 -11.44
CA LEU A 264 3.07 -22.07 -11.49
C LEU A 264 2.09 -23.20 -11.74
N SER A 265 0.87 -23.12 -11.20
CA SER A 265 -0.20 -24.08 -11.45
C SER A 265 -0.59 -24.08 -12.91
N ASP A 266 -0.81 -22.90 -13.49
CA ASP A 266 -1.14 -22.73 -14.91
C ASP A 266 -0.03 -23.21 -15.84
N ALA A 267 1.24 -23.03 -15.43
CA ALA A 267 2.42 -23.54 -16.13
C ALA A 267 2.66 -25.06 -15.93
N GLY A 268 1.79 -25.79 -15.23
CA GLY A 268 1.92 -27.22 -14.95
C GLY A 268 3.01 -27.58 -13.94
N GLN A 269 3.59 -26.62 -13.22
CA GLN A 269 4.63 -26.82 -12.21
C GLN A 269 4.02 -27.13 -10.83
N THR A 270 3.13 -28.11 -10.77
CA THR A 270 2.24 -28.42 -9.63
C THR A 270 2.96 -28.57 -8.31
N ARG A 271 4.09 -29.25 -8.25
CA ARG A 271 4.82 -29.45 -6.96
C ARG A 271 5.34 -28.15 -6.37
N GLU A 272 5.77 -27.22 -7.19
CA GLU A 272 6.24 -25.92 -6.74
C GLU A 272 5.05 -25.02 -6.36
N ALA A 273 3.99 -25.05 -7.17
CA ALA A 273 2.72 -24.38 -6.91
C ALA A 273 2.13 -24.76 -5.53
N ASP A 274 2.08 -26.06 -5.24
CA ASP A 274 1.55 -26.58 -3.96
C ASP A 274 2.35 -26.08 -2.75
N ARG A 275 3.67 -25.97 -2.88
CA ARG A 275 4.53 -25.43 -1.79
C ARG A 275 4.23 -23.96 -1.54
N TRP A 276 4.16 -23.14 -2.58
CA TRP A 276 3.88 -21.72 -2.45
C TRP A 276 2.45 -21.47 -1.95
N ARG A 277 1.47 -22.26 -2.43
CA ARG A 277 0.09 -22.22 -1.92
C ARG A 277 0.03 -22.51 -0.42
N ALA A 278 0.69 -23.56 0.02
CA ALA A 278 0.72 -23.94 1.45
C ALA A 278 1.40 -22.86 2.31
N GLN A 279 2.47 -22.25 1.81
CA GLN A 279 3.14 -21.14 2.48
C GLN A 279 2.24 -19.91 2.59
N ALA A 280 1.57 -19.52 1.49
CA ALA A 280 0.64 -18.40 1.49
C ALA A 280 -0.53 -18.65 2.45
N ALA A 281 -1.13 -19.84 2.42
CA ALA A 281 -2.23 -20.22 3.32
C ALA A 281 -1.84 -20.09 4.80
N ALA A 282 -0.70 -20.67 5.19
CA ALA A 282 -0.21 -20.60 6.56
C ALA A 282 0.04 -19.15 7.00
N ARG A 283 0.62 -18.33 6.13
CA ARG A 283 0.91 -16.93 6.44
C ARG A 283 -0.38 -16.09 6.53
N TYR A 284 -1.37 -16.31 5.64
CA TYR A 284 -2.68 -15.67 5.78
C TYR A 284 -3.37 -16.06 7.08
N ASP A 285 -3.28 -17.32 7.52
CA ASP A 285 -3.85 -17.76 8.80
C ASP A 285 -3.23 -17.03 9.99
N GLU A 286 -1.90 -16.86 10.01
CA GLU A 286 -1.19 -16.08 11.01
C GLU A 286 -1.61 -14.60 11.02
N LEU A 287 -1.68 -13.98 9.84
CA LEU A 287 -2.03 -12.57 9.71
C LEU A 287 -3.49 -12.31 10.06
N MET A 288 -4.39 -13.22 9.68
CA MET A 288 -5.81 -13.14 10.07
C MET A 288 -6.00 -13.29 11.58
N ALA A 289 -5.18 -14.10 12.26
CA ALA A 289 -5.23 -14.21 13.72
C ALA A 289 -4.77 -12.93 14.42
N ARG A 290 -3.80 -12.20 13.85
CA ARG A 290 -3.22 -10.99 14.45
C ARG A 290 -3.88 -9.69 13.97
N HIS A 291 -4.17 -9.59 12.69
CA HIS A 291 -4.61 -8.37 12.01
C HIS A 291 -5.81 -8.62 11.08
N PRO A 292 -6.94 -9.15 11.58
CA PRO A 292 -8.06 -9.58 10.75
C PRO A 292 -8.65 -8.46 9.89
N ALA A 293 -8.63 -7.22 10.37
CA ALA A 293 -9.14 -6.08 9.62
C ALA A 293 -8.31 -5.74 8.37
N ALA A 294 -7.00 -5.91 8.44
CA ALA A 294 -6.07 -5.55 7.37
C ALA A 294 -6.00 -6.62 6.26
N PHE A 295 -6.20 -7.89 6.62
CA PHE A 295 -5.94 -8.99 5.68
C PHE A 295 -7.20 -9.74 5.21
N ALA A 296 -8.40 -9.34 5.65
CA ALA A 296 -9.63 -10.02 5.27
C ALA A 296 -9.91 -10.00 3.76
N ASP A 297 -9.60 -8.91 3.06
CA ASP A 297 -9.76 -8.80 1.60
C ASP A 297 -8.71 -9.62 0.84
N HIS A 298 -7.44 -9.52 1.19
CA HIS A 298 -6.36 -10.29 0.57
C HIS A 298 -6.52 -11.80 0.82
N ALA A 299 -6.86 -12.20 2.04
CA ALA A 299 -7.15 -13.60 2.35
C ALA A 299 -8.41 -14.09 1.63
N ALA A 300 -9.45 -13.26 1.49
CA ALA A 300 -10.64 -13.63 0.71
C ALA A 300 -10.30 -13.87 -0.76
N GLU A 301 -9.48 -13.02 -1.37
CA GLU A 301 -9.00 -13.21 -2.74
C GLU A 301 -8.20 -14.50 -2.88
N PHE A 302 -7.28 -14.76 -1.97
CA PHE A 302 -6.52 -16.02 -1.92
C PHE A 302 -7.41 -17.26 -1.85
N TRP A 303 -8.37 -17.29 -0.91
CA TRP A 303 -9.25 -18.45 -0.75
C TRP A 303 -10.26 -18.59 -1.89
N LEU A 304 -10.61 -17.50 -2.56
CA LEU A 304 -11.46 -17.52 -3.75
C LEU A 304 -10.75 -18.12 -4.97
N THR A 305 -9.44 -17.99 -5.06
CA THR A 305 -8.62 -18.39 -6.21
C THR A 305 -7.75 -19.60 -5.88
N VAL A 306 -6.52 -19.36 -5.52
CA VAL A 306 -5.46 -20.36 -5.29
C VAL A 306 -5.76 -21.30 -4.12
N GLY A 307 -6.42 -20.81 -3.07
CA GLY A 307 -6.81 -21.57 -1.89
C GLY A 307 -8.02 -22.47 -2.11
N ALA A 308 -8.83 -22.19 -3.16
CA ALA A 308 -9.99 -22.98 -3.59
C ALA A 308 -10.99 -23.33 -2.45
N ASP A 309 -11.30 -22.34 -1.60
CA ASP A 309 -12.28 -22.46 -0.51
C ASP A 309 -13.27 -21.26 -0.58
N ALA A 310 -14.32 -21.43 -1.38
CA ALA A 310 -15.32 -20.40 -1.62
C ALA A 310 -16.12 -20.03 -0.36
N GLU A 311 -16.34 -21.01 0.56
CA GLU A 311 -17.02 -20.74 1.82
C GLU A 311 -16.20 -19.80 2.72
N ARG A 312 -14.93 -20.06 2.84
CA ARG A 312 -14.01 -19.20 3.59
C ARG A 312 -13.85 -17.84 2.93
N ALA A 313 -13.73 -17.80 1.61
CA ALA A 313 -13.62 -16.56 0.84
C ALA A 313 -14.81 -15.62 1.08
N ILE A 314 -16.05 -16.12 1.03
CA ILE A 314 -17.23 -15.27 1.25
C ILE A 314 -17.35 -14.78 2.69
N GLN A 315 -16.95 -15.60 3.67
CA GLN A 315 -16.94 -15.17 5.08
C GLN A 315 -15.97 -14.00 5.28
N LEU A 316 -14.76 -14.08 4.73
CA LEU A 316 -13.74 -13.04 4.81
C LEU A 316 -14.12 -11.79 4.00
N ALA A 317 -14.68 -11.94 2.81
CA ALA A 317 -15.17 -10.82 2.01
C ALA A 317 -16.33 -10.08 2.72
N ARG A 318 -17.22 -10.81 3.42
CA ARG A 318 -18.27 -10.21 4.24
C ARG A 318 -17.68 -9.46 5.45
N GLN A 319 -16.68 -10.02 6.10
CA GLN A 319 -15.97 -9.34 7.18
C GLN A 319 -15.32 -8.03 6.70
N ASN A 320 -14.65 -8.04 5.54
CA ASN A 320 -14.08 -6.84 4.95
C ASN A 320 -15.14 -5.76 4.68
N LEU A 321 -16.33 -6.12 4.17
CA LEU A 321 -17.43 -5.19 3.93
C LEU A 321 -17.96 -4.51 5.20
N THR A 322 -17.78 -5.09 6.38
CA THR A 322 -18.14 -4.41 7.64
C THR A 322 -17.20 -3.24 7.97
N ILE A 323 -16.01 -3.22 7.36
CA ILE A 323 -14.96 -2.23 7.60
C ILE A 323 -14.87 -1.25 6.42
N ARG A 324 -14.85 -1.77 5.18
CA ARG A 324 -14.60 -1.01 3.96
C ARG A 324 -15.78 -1.17 2.98
N GLN A 325 -16.44 -0.07 2.68
CA GLN A 325 -17.57 -0.04 1.73
C GLN A 325 -17.11 0.57 0.39
N THR A 326 -16.10 -0.06 -0.21
CA THR A 326 -15.54 0.37 -1.49
C THR A 326 -16.08 -0.48 -2.64
N PRO A 327 -16.10 0.02 -3.89
CA PRO A 327 -16.46 -0.77 -5.07
C PRO A 327 -15.67 -2.07 -5.21
N ARG A 328 -14.36 -2.05 -4.83
CA ARG A 328 -13.50 -3.23 -4.83
C ARG A 328 -13.96 -4.28 -3.81
N ALA A 329 -14.27 -3.86 -2.58
CA ALA A 329 -14.78 -4.76 -1.54
C ALA A 329 -16.12 -5.40 -1.93
N GLU A 330 -17.03 -4.62 -2.52
CA GLU A 330 -18.31 -5.14 -3.03
C GLU A 330 -18.13 -6.11 -4.21
N ALA A 331 -17.19 -5.82 -5.12
CA ALA A 331 -16.89 -6.71 -6.25
C ALA A 331 -16.32 -8.04 -5.76
N LEU A 332 -15.40 -8.02 -4.79
CA LEU A 332 -14.86 -9.24 -4.17
C LEU A 332 -15.95 -10.06 -3.50
N TYR A 333 -16.81 -9.44 -2.71
CA TYR A 333 -17.93 -10.14 -2.06
C TYR A 333 -18.87 -10.79 -3.10
N ARG A 334 -19.22 -10.08 -4.18
CA ARG A 334 -20.07 -10.63 -5.26
C ARG A 334 -19.43 -11.82 -5.96
N ARG A 335 -18.12 -11.76 -6.24
CA ARG A 335 -17.37 -12.88 -6.83
C ARG A 335 -17.35 -14.10 -5.91
N ALA A 336 -17.10 -13.89 -4.62
CA ALA A 336 -17.08 -14.96 -3.63
C ALA A 336 -18.47 -15.60 -3.44
N ALA A 337 -19.54 -14.80 -3.44
CA ALA A 337 -20.90 -15.29 -3.35
C ALA A 337 -21.27 -16.16 -4.57
N LEU A 338 -20.94 -15.71 -5.77
CA LEU A 338 -21.17 -16.47 -7.00
C LEU A 338 -20.39 -17.80 -7.00
N ALA A 339 -19.15 -17.81 -6.57
CA ALA A 339 -18.33 -19.02 -6.50
C ALA A 339 -18.92 -20.05 -5.50
N GLN A 340 -19.45 -19.56 -4.37
CA GLN A 340 -20.13 -20.45 -3.39
C GLN A 340 -21.43 -21.08 -3.95
N GLU A 341 -22.18 -20.38 -4.79
CA GLU A 341 -23.41 -20.90 -5.41
C GLU A 341 -23.13 -21.97 -6.48
N LEU A 342 -21.95 -21.93 -7.09
CA LEU A 342 -21.55 -22.82 -8.19
C LEU A 342 -20.77 -24.07 -7.73
N GLY A 343 -20.24 -24.08 -6.52
CA GLY A 343 -19.49 -25.20 -5.94
C GLY A 343 -20.35 -26.05 -5.03
#